data_a5ef0a0de921773a2d7cadc5d800639e
#
_entry.id   a5ef0a0de921773a2d7cadc5d800639e
#
_cell.length_a   1.000
_cell.length_b   1.000
_cell.length_c   1.000
_cell.angle_alpha   90.00
_cell.angle_beta   90.00
_cell.angle_gamma   90.00
#
_symmetry.space_group_name_H-M   'P 1'
#
loop_
_entity.id
_entity.type
_entity.pdbx_description
1 polymer ?
#
loop_
_entity_poly.entity_id
_entity_poly.type
_entity_poly.pdbx_seq_one_letter_code
_entity_poly.pdbx_strand_id
1 'polypeptide(L)'
;MKSKIWFAAFSFLLIANVCKAQFVKKHGQLSVQGTQLVDKNSNPIVLRGLSFGWHSLWPRFYNEKAVSWLKKDFNCNVVRAAMGIELGDHSYIKDPEFSKQKIEAVINGAIKSDIYVIIDWHSHNVNLKEAKKFFDEMSKKYAKYPNIIYEVFNEPDYETWQEVNAYSEEIIRVIRENDPKNIILVGCPHWDQDIDRPAEDPITGYTNIMYTMHFYAATHGKYLRDRTDEAIKSGLPVFISESAGMEASGDGPLDYKAWQDYIDWMESKKLSWITWSVSDKDETCSILKKSANSEGKWKEEDLKDSGIKVREYLRKYNKE
;
A
#
# COMPACT_ATOMS: atom_id res chain seq x y z
N MET A 1 -32.58 56.28 -43.40
CA MET A 1 -31.55 55.91 -42.40
C MET A 1 -31.95 54.55 -41.76
N LYS A 2 -31.23 53.47 -42.07
CA LYS A 2 -31.51 52.14 -41.50
C LYS A 2 -30.39 51.88 -40.47
N SER A 3 -30.69 51.84 -39.18
CA SER A 3 -29.80 51.54 -38.11
C SER A 3 -29.57 50.00 -38.06
N LYS A 4 -28.31 49.57 -38.18
CA LYS A 4 -27.88 48.17 -37.96
C LYS A 4 -27.59 47.98 -36.47
N ILE A 5 -28.41 47.18 -35.81
CA ILE A 5 -28.16 46.72 -34.45
C ILE A 5 -27.22 45.49 -34.53
N TRP A 6 -26.04 45.60 -33.94
CA TRP A 6 -25.10 44.47 -33.77
C TRP A 6 -25.40 43.77 -32.45
N PHE A 7 -25.84 42.53 -32.53
CA PHE A 7 -25.88 41.63 -31.35
C PHE A 7 -24.49 41.01 -31.15
N ALA A 8 -23.82 41.41 -30.11
CA ALA A 8 -22.61 40.73 -29.64
C ALA A 8 -23.02 39.51 -28.79
N ALA A 9 -22.84 38.32 -29.33
CA ALA A 9 -23.02 37.09 -28.58
C ALA A 9 -21.80 36.86 -27.66
N PHE A 10 -22.00 37.05 -26.36
CA PHE A 10 -21.03 36.70 -25.34
C PHE A 10 -21.15 35.20 -25.08
N SER A 11 -20.23 34.41 -25.64
CA SER A 11 -20.06 33.00 -25.30
C SER A 11 -19.40 32.86 -23.93
N PHE A 12 -20.18 32.56 -22.91
CA PHE A 12 -19.65 32.12 -21.62
C PHE A 12 -19.03 30.71 -21.77
N LEU A 13 -17.71 30.62 -21.85
CA LEU A 13 -17.00 29.37 -21.67
C LEU A 13 -17.11 28.98 -20.18
N LEU A 14 -18.03 28.09 -19.86
CA LEU A 14 -18.04 27.36 -18.60
C LEU A 14 -16.78 26.47 -18.56
N ILE A 15 -15.71 26.96 -17.93
CA ILE A 15 -14.58 26.12 -17.51
C ILE A 15 -15.14 25.23 -16.39
N ALA A 16 -15.57 24.03 -16.75
CA ALA A 16 -15.83 22.97 -15.78
C ALA A 16 -14.49 22.67 -15.09
N ASN A 17 -14.26 23.25 -13.93
CA ASN A 17 -13.26 22.75 -13.01
C ASN A 17 -13.71 21.34 -12.65
N VAL A 18 -13.14 20.33 -13.32
CA VAL A 18 -13.23 18.95 -12.88
C VAL A 18 -12.51 18.92 -11.52
N CYS A 19 -13.30 19.07 -10.48
CA CYS A 19 -12.86 18.89 -9.11
C CYS A 19 -12.42 17.42 -9.04
N LYS A 20 -11.11 17.16 -9.18
CA LYS A 20 -10.58 15.81 -8.99
C LYS A 20 -11.02 15.36 -7.61
N ALA A 21 -11.80 14.29 -7.55
CA ALA A 21 -12.32 13.76 -6.30
C ALA A 21 -11.17 13.62 -5.30
N GLN A 22 -11.31 14.29 -4.16
CA GLN A 22 -10.34 14.25 -3.07
C GLN A 22 -10.62 12.96 -2.29
N PHE A 23 -9.83 11.92 -2.53
CA PHE A 23 -10.14 10.56 -2.12
C PHE A 23 -10.25 10.41 -0.60
N VAL A 24 -9.24 10.85 0.15
CA VAL A 24 -9.26 10.79 1.62
C VAL A 24 -10.28 11.76 2.21
N LYS A 25 -10.46 12.94 1.65
CA LYS A 25 -11.52 13.88 2.11
C LYS A 25 -12.91 13.29 1.94
N LYS A 26 -13.15 12.52 0.87
CA LYS A 26 -14.40 11.82 0.61
C LYS A 26 -14.62 10.67 1.59
N HIS A 27 -13.62 9.78 1.74
CA HIS A 27 -13.73 8.55 2.49
C HIS A 27 -13.36 8.69 3.98
N GLY A 28 -12.44 9.60 4.31
CA GLY A 28 -12.09 9.96 5.70
C GLY A 28 -11.38 8.86 6.47
N GLN A 29 -11.68 8.79 7.77
CA GLN A 29 -11.13 7.78 8.65
C GLN A 29 -11.64 6.40 8.26
N LEU A 30 -10.70 5.47 8.06
CA LEU A 30 -11.01 4.06 7.80
C LEU A 30 -11.25 3.31 9.11
N SER A 31 -12.05 2.26 9.01
CA SER A 31 -12.26 1.29 10.09
C SER A 31 -12.50 -0.12 9.54
N VAL A 32 -12.42 -1.11 10.41
CA VAL A 32 -12.72 -2.52 10.09
C VAL A 32 -14.09 -2.87 10.63
N GLN A 33 -14.98 -3.38 9.77
CA GLN A 33 -16.29 -3.90 10.17
C GLN A 33 -16.46 -5.32 9.62
N GLY A 34 -16.54 -6.29 10.53
CA GLY A 34 -16.42 -7.70 10.16
C GLY A 34 -15.08 -7.96 9.47
N THR A 35 -15.11 -8.46 8.26
CA THR A 35 -13.91 -8.72 7.45
C THR A 35 -13.60 -7.61 6.42
N GLN A 36 -14.37 -6.51 6.42
CA GLN A 36 -14.24 -5.47 5.40
C GLN A 36 -13.60 -4.20 5.94
N LEU A 37 -12.75 -3.60 5.11
CA LEU A 37 -12.31 -2.22 5.28
C LEU A 37 -13.45 -1.30 4.85
N VAL A 38 -13.81 -0.35 5.70
CA VAL A 38 -14.89 0.61 5.43
C VAL A 38 -14.46 2.06 5.63
N ASP A 39 -15.14 2.96 4.93
CA ASP A 39 -14.92 4.41 5.05
C ASP A 39 -15.67 5.00 6.26
N LYS A 40 -15.51 6.31 6.50
CA LYS A 40 -16.18 7.05 7.59
C LYS A 40 -17.71 6.94 7.61
N ASN A 41 -18.33 6.51 6.52
CA ASN A 41 -19.77 6.31 6.38
C ASN A 41 -20.16 4.83 6.44
N SER A 42 -19.24 3.94 6.85
CA SER A 42 -19.42 2.48 6.87
C SER A 42 -19.66 1.84 5.49
N ASN A 43 -19.25 2.49 4.41
CA ASN A 43 -19.27 1.90 3.08
C ASN A 43 -18.00 1.09 2.84
N PRO A 44 -18.10 -0.14 2.33
CA PRO A 44 -16.91 -0.91 1.93
C PRO A 44 -16.04 -0.13 0.94
N ILE A 45 -14.74 -0.08 1.21
CA ILE A 45 -13.76 0.57 0.37
C ILE A 45 -12.63 -0.39 0.02
N VAL A 46 -12.11 -0.29 -1.20
CA VAL A 46 -10.96 -1.08 -1.65
C VAL A 46 -9.82 -0.14 -1.99
N LEU A 47 -8.71 -0.30 -1.28
CA LEU A 47 -7.49 0.43 -1.56
C LEU A 47 -6.64 -0.35 -2.57
N ARG A 48 -6.15 0.34 -3.60
CA ARG A 48 -5.33 -0.25 -4.66
C ARG A 48 -4.19 0.67 -5.01
N GLY A 49 -2.97 0.12 -4.98
CA GLY A 49 -1.81 0.96 -5.22
C GLY A 49 -0.52 0.20 -5.45
N LEU A 50 0.58 0.92 -5.22
CA LEU A 50 1.94 0.45 -5.42
C LEU A 50 2.77 0.61 -4.15
N SER A 51 3.61 -0.39 -3.88
CA SER A 51 4.67 -0.28 -2.90
C SER A 51 5.89 0.38 -3.53
N PHE A 52 6.55 1.27 -2.80
CA PHE A 52 7.95 1.60 -3.10
C PHE A 52 8.82 0.39 -2.75
N GLY A 53 9.89 0.16 -3.52
CA GLY A 53 10.93 -0.80 -3.14
C GLY A 53 11.68 -0.33 -1.91
N TRP A 54 12.48 -1.17 -1.27
CA TRP A 54 13.24 -0.86 -0.06
C TRP A 54 13.90 0.53 -0.15
N HIS A 55 13.55 1.44 0.78
CA HIS A 55 14.08 2.80 0.75
C HIS A 55 15.61 2.85 0.81
N SER A 56 16.22 1.87 1.49
CA SER A 56 17.68 1.76 1.63
C SER A 56 18.41 1.40 0.34
N LEU A 57 17.71 0.81 -0.63
CA LEU A 57 18.26 0.41 -1.93
C LEU A 57 17.82 1.35 -3.07
N TRP A 58 16.60 1.88 -3.00
CA TRP A 58 16.03 2.78 -4.03
C TRP A 58 15.57 4.12 -3.45
N PRO A 59 16.40 4.83 -2.64
CA PRO A 59 16.01 6.08 -1.98
C PRO A 59 15.64 7.20 -2.95
N ARG A 60 16.07 7.11 -4.21
CA ARG A 60 15.82 8.14 -5.22
C ARG A 60 14.34 8.30 -5.56
N PHE A 61 13.53 7.26 -5.39
CA PHE A 61 12.10 7.31 -5.66
C PHE A 61 11.27 7.81 -4.47
N TYR A 62 11.84 7.84 -3.27
CA TYR A 62 11.16 8.29 -2.04
C TYR A 62 11.04 9.82 -2.01
N ASN A 63 10.09 10.37 -2.76
CA ASN A 63 9.82 11.80 -2.82
C ASN A 63 8.35 12.10 -3.15
N GLU A 64 7.88 13.28 -2.76
CA GLU A 64 6.49 13.71 -2.93
C GLU A 64 6.02 13.73 -4.39
N LYS A 65 6.92 14.03 -5.33
CA LYS A 65 6.56 14.11 -6.76
C LYS A 65 6.27 12.73 -7.35
N ALA A 66 7.03 11.71 -6.96
CA ALA A 66 6.77 10.32 -7.35
C ALA A 66 5.40 9.87 -6.86
N VAL A 67 5.05 10.15 -5.58
CA VAL A 67 3.73 9.86 -5.03
C VAL A 67 2.62 10.59 -5.81
N SER A 68 2.80 11.88 -6.08
CA SER A 68 1.84 12.65 -6.88
C SER A 68 1.65 12.08 -8.29
N TRP A 69 2.72 11.54 -8.88
CA TRP A 69 2.66 10.89 -10.19
C TRP A 69 1.91 9.56 -10.14
N LEU A 70 2.13 8.74 -9.12
CA LEU A 70 1.38 7.49 -8.90
C LEU A 70 -0.12 7.75 -8.77
N LYS A 71 -0.51 8.79 -8.02
CA LYS A 71 -1.93 9.22 -7.96
C LYS A 71 -2.44 9.67 -9.33
N LYS A 72 -1.67 10.50 -10.03
CA LYS A 72 -2.13 11.16 -11.27
C LYS A 72 -2.20 10.21 -12.46
N ASP A 73 -1.18 9.36 -12.63
CA ASP A 73 -1.00 8.54 -13.82
C ASP A 73 -1.46 7.09 -13.63
N PHE A 74 -1.12 6.49 -12.48
CA PHE A 74 -1.53 5.11 -12.17
C PHE A 74 -2.93 5.05 -11.51
N ASN A 75 -3.50 6.17 -11.07
CA ASN A 75 -4.72 6.24 -10.27
C ASN A 75 -4.62 5.56 -8.90
N CYS A 76 -3.43 5.44 -8.33
CA CYS A 76 -3.29 4.91 -6.98
C CYS A 76 -4.14 5.70 -5.98
N ASN A 77 -4.88 5.01 -5.10
CA ASN A 77 -5.58 5.60 -3.97
C ASN A 77 -4.87 5.33 -2.63
N VAL A 78 -3.81 4.52 -2.68
CA VAL A 78 -2.89 4.22 -1.60
C VAL A 78 -1.48 4.00 -2.16
N VAL A 79 -0.45 4.27 -1.36
CA VAL A 79 0.94 3.84 -1.61
C VAL A 79 1.50 3.18 -0.36
N ARG A 80 2.47 2.29 -0.51
CA ARG A 80 3.17 1.63 0.60
C ARG A 80 4.62 2.10 0.62
N ALA A 81 5.08 2.57 1.78
CA ALA A 81 6.44 3.05 2.01
C ALA A 81 7.23 1.97 2.75
N ALA A 82 7.93 1.12 2.00
CA ALA A 82 8.70 -0.01 2.51
C ALA A 82 10.03 0.45 3.13
N MET A 83 10.05 0.58 4.46
CA MET A 83 11.23 0.98 5.20
C MET A 83 12.13 -0.22 5.49
N GLY A 84 13.19 -0.42 4.72
CA GLY A 84 14.15 -1.50 4.93
C GLY A 84 14.89 -1.37 6.27
N ILE A 85 14.80 -2.40 7.10
CA ILE A 85 15.29 -2.37 8.47
C ILE A 85 16.75 -2.79 8.56
N GLU A 86 17.13 -3.90 7.91
CA GLU A 86 18.48 -4.50 8.04
C GLU A 86 19.34 -4.28 6.78
N LEU A 87 18.72 -4.30 5.61
CA LEU A 87 19.42 -4.39 4.33
C LEU A 87 19.86 -3.02 3.81
N GLY A 88 21.11 -2.95 3.35
CA GLY A 88 21.72 -1.76 2.75
C GLY A 88 22.43 -0.86 3.76
N ASP A 89 23.20 0.11 3.24
CA ASP A 89 24.01 1.01 4.08
C ASP A 89 23.18 2.09 4.77
N HIS A 90 22.03 2.41 4.22
CA HIS A 90 21.06 3.35 4.76
C HIS A 90 19.81 2.66 5.31
N SER A 91 19.93 1.41 5.80
CA SER A 91 18.84 0.72 6.51
C SER A 91 18.51 1.45 7.82
N TYR A 92 17.31 1.23 8.35
CA TYR A 92 16.89 1.92 9.57
C TYR A 92 17.83 1.68 10.76
N ILE A 93 18.36 0.47 10.92
CA ILE A 93 19.32 0.16 12.00
C ILE A 93 20.61 0.96 11.86
N LYS A 94 21.11 1.17 10.64
CA LYS A 94 22.35 1.88 10.39
C LYS A 94 22.19 3.40 10.32
N ASP A 95 21.09 3.87 9.74
CA ASP A 95 20.83 5.30 9.51
C ASP A 95 19.33 5.63 9.72
N PRO A 96 18.87 5.65 10.98
CA PRO A 96 17.46 5.86 11.28
C PRO A 96 16.94 7.24 10.84
N GLU A 97 17.76 8.28 10.85
CA GLU A 97 17.32 9.63 10.46
C GLU A 97 17.11 9.73 8.95
N PHE A 98 18.00 9.17 8.15
CA PHE A 98 17.83 9.08 6.71
C PHE A 98 16.58 8.26 6.35
N SER A 99 16.41 7.10 7.00
CA SER A 99 15.25 6.24 6.80
C SER A 99 13.94 6.97 7.09
N LYS A 100 13.84 7.63 8.24
CA LYS A 100 12.66 8.44 8.60
C LYS A 100 12.40 9.56 7.59
N GLN A 101 13.44 10.28 7.17
CA GLN A 101 13.31 11.34 6.16
C GLN A 101 12.70 10.81 4.85
N LYS A 102 13.12 9.63 4.39
CA LYS A 102 12.59 9.02 3.17
C LYS A 102 11.13 8.59 3.32
N ILE A 103 10.80 7.91 4.41
CA ILE A 103 9.42 7.51 4.69
C ILE A 103 8.51 8.73 4.82
N GLU A 104 8.95 9.76 5.55
CA GLU A 104 8.18 10.99 5.70
C GLU A 104 7.94 11.74 4.38
N ALA A 105 8.87 11.67 3.44
CA ALA A 105 8.66 12.25 2.11
C ALA A 105 7.50 11.56 1.36
N VAL A 106 7.36 10.24 1.49
CA VAL A 106 6.23 9.49 0.93
C VAL A 106 4.93 9.81 1.68
N ILE A 107 4.95 9.85 3.02
CA ILE A 107 3.79 10.22 3.84
C ILE A 107 3.28 11.61 3.46
N ASN A 108 4.17 12.60 3.42
CA ASN A 108 3.81 13.98 3.05
C ASN A 108 3.26 14.06 1.63
N GLY A 109 3.86 13.29 0.70
CA GLY A 109 3.38 13.17 -0.67
C GLY A 109 1.96 12.61 -0.74
N ALA A 110 1.65 11.58 0.05
CA ALA A 110 0.32 10.97 0.12
C ALA A 110 -0.72 11.93 0.73
N ILE A 111 -0.38 12.61 1.83
CA ILE A 111 -1.25 13.62 2.45
C ILE A 111 -1.55 14.75 1.47
N LYS A 112 -0.54 15.29 0.79
CA LYS A 112 -0.71 16.36 -0.23
C LYS A 112 -1.49 15.89 -1.45
N SER A 113 -1.34 14.62 -1.83
CA SER A 113 -2.03 14.01 -2.98
C SER A 113 -3.43 13.49 -2.61
N ASP A 114 -3.83 13.58 -1.35
CA ASP A 114 -5.10 13.13 -0.82
C ASP A 114 -5.38 11.65 -1.09
N ILE A 115 -4.38 10.81 -0.81
CA ILE A 115 -4.45 9.34 -0.85
C ILE A 115 -3.98 8.75 0.49
N TYR A 116 -4.26 7.46 0.71
CA TYR A 116 -3.77 6.73 1.88
C TYR A 116 -2.30 6.34 1.72
N VAL A 117 -1.63 6.05 2.84
CA VAL A 117 -0.25 5.57 2.86
C VAL A 117 -0.07 4.51 3.93
N ILE A 118 0.57 3.41 3.56
CA ILE A 118 1.01 2.36 4.47
C ILE A 118 2.45 2.67 4.88
N ILE A 119 2.68 2.82 6.19
CA ILE A 119 4.01 2.95 6.80
C ILE A 119 4.43 1.54 7.18
N ASP A 120 5.30 0.95 6.39
CA ASP A 120 5.68 -0.44 6.51
C ASP A 120 7.06 -0.61 7.16
N TRP A 121 7.07 -1.35 8.27
CA TRP A 121 8.28 -1.89 8.90
C TRP A 121 8.75 -3.09 8.11
N HIS A 122 9.52 -2.81 7.04
CA HIS A 122 9.92 -3.78 6.04
C HIS A 122 11.10 -4.63 6.51
N SER A 123 10.80 -5.61 7.36
CA SER A 123 11.73 -6.54 8.00
C SER A 123 11.29 -7.99 7.79
N HIS A 124 12.24 -8.90 7.87
CA HIS A 124 12.03 -10.35 7.97
C HIS A 124 12.42 -10.88 9.36
N ASN A 125 12.79 -9.99 10.29
CA ASN A 125 13.26 -10.37 11.62
C ASN A 125 12.61 -9.53 12.71
N VAL A 126 12.50 -10.08 13.90
CA VAL A 126 12.02 -9.36 15.07
C VAL A 126 13.05 -8.32 15.54
N ASN A 127 12.72 -7.04 15.37
CA ASN A 127 13.52 -5.90 15.82
C ASN A 127 12.69 -5.04 16.79
N LEU A 128 12.19 -5.67 17.87
CA LEU A 128 11.16 -5.11 18.75
C LEU A 128 11.52 -3.73 19.33
N LYS A 129 12.75 -3.55 19.81
CA LYS A 129 13.21 -2.30 20.44
C LYS A 129 13.19 -1.14 19.46
N GLU A 130 13.72 -1.37 18.27
CA GLU A 130 13.82 -0.38 17.18
C GLU A 130 12.43 -0.06 16.61
N ALA A 131 11.60 -1.08 16.43
CA ALA A 131 10.22 -0.93 15.98
C ALA A 131 9.37 -0.12 16.97
N LYS A 132 9.47 -0.40 18.27
CA LYS A 132 8.76 0.39 19.31
C LYS A 132 9.14 1.86 19.25
N LYS A 133 10.42 2.18 19.10
CA LYS A 133 10.89 3.56 18.98
C LYS A 133 10.31 4.23 17.73
N PHE A 134 10.40 3.55 16.59
CA PHE A 134 9.90 4.09 15.32
C PHE A 134 8.40 4.34 15.34
N PHE A 135 7.61 3.36 15.75
CA PHE A 135 6.15 3.49 15.77
C PHE A 135 5.65 4.47 16.84
N ASP A 136 6.35 4.61 17.97
CA ASP A 136 6.05 5.68 18.94
C ASP A 136 6.22 7.07 18.31
N GLU A 137 7.33 7.31 17.60
CA GLU A 137 7.58 8.58 16.92
C GLU A 137 6.56 8.83 15.79
N MET A 138 6.29 7.82 14.94
CA MET A 138 5.40 7.98 13.79
C MET A 138 3.94 8.15 14.22
N SER A 139 3.47 7.36 15.19
CA SER A 139 2.09 7.46 15.67
C SER A 139 1.83 8.80 16.37
N LYS A 140 2.75 9.29 17.19
CA LYS A 140 2.64 10.66 17.78
C LYS A 140 2.53 11.74 16.71
N LYS A 141 3.35 11.64 15.67
CA LYS A 141 3.43 12.67 14.63
C LYS A 141 2.21 12.69 13.71
N TYR A 142 1.70 11.52 13.39
CA TYR A 142 0.73 11.37 12.29
C TYR A 142 -0.67 10.92 12.72
N ALA A 143 -0.95 10.65 13.99
CA ALA A 143 -2.26 10.20 14.51
C ALA A 143 -3.48 11.01 14.01
N LYS A 144 -3.30 12.31 13.76
CA LYS A 144 -4.38 13.20 13.31
C LYS A 144 -4.74 13.09 11.84
N TYR A 145 -3.95 12.33 11.06
CA TYR A 145 -4.17 12.17 9.62
C TYR A 145 -4.87 10.85 9.33
N PRO A 146 -6.09 10.87 8.78
CA PRO A 146 -6.81 9.64 8.42
C PRO A 146 -6.17 8.88 7.26
N ASN A 147 -5.15 9.47 6.62
CA ASN A 147 -4.39 8.88 5.53
C ASN A 147 -3.54 7.66 5.95
N ILE A 148 -3.23 7.52 7.25
CA ILE A 148 -2.18 6.63 7.73
C ILE A 148 -2.72 5.22 7.97
N ILE A 149 -1.93 4.24 7.54
CA ILE A 149 -2.06 2.82 7.86
C ILE A 149 -0.68 2.38 8.34
N TYR A 150 -0.59 1.63 9.42
CA TYR A 150 0.67 1.09 9.93
C TYR A 150 0.76 -0.40 9.56
N GLU A 151 1.88 -0.84 9.03
CA GLU A 151 2.20 -2.25 8.83
C GLU A 151 3.37 -2.60 9.73
N VAL A 152 3.09 -3.40 10.76
CA VAL A 152 4.02 -3.54 11.89
C VAL A 152 5.10 -4.59 11.67
N PHE A 153 4.93 -5.48 10.70
CA PHE A 153 5.91 -6.50 10.31
C PHE A 153 5.61 -6.91 8.86
N ASN A 154 6.57 -6.69 7.96
CA ASN A 154 6.41 -6.97 6.53
C ASN A 154 6.18 -8.47 6.24
N GLU A 155 7.19 -9.29 6.52
CA GLU A 155 7.18 -10.72 6.18
C GLU A 155 7.95 -11.52 7.25
N PRO A 156 7.28 -11.94 8.34
CA PRO A 156 7.84 -12.92 9.24
C PRO A 156 8.19 -14.20 8.47
N ASP A 157 9.46 -14.64 8.51
CA ASP A 157 9.89 -15.80 7.72
C ASP A 157 9.91 -17.11 8.52
N TYR A 158 10.63 -17.16 9.61
CA TYR A 158 10.81 -18.35 10.45
C TYR A 158 10.11 -18.26 11.81
N GLU A 159 9.56 -17.10 12.16
CA GLU A 159 8.83 -16.89 13.40
C GLU A 159 7.53 -17.69 13.39
N THR A 160 7.20 -18.27 14.52
CA THR A 160 5.89 -18.86 14.78
C THR A 160 4.83 -17.78 14.92
N TRP A 161 3.55 -18.14 14.76
CA TRP A 161 2.46 -17.18 15.00
C TRP A 161 2.49 -16.60 16.42
N GLN A 162 2.83 -17.39 17.41
CA GLN A 162 2.93 -16.92 18.80
C GLN A 162 4.01 -15.84 18.97
N GLU A 163 5.14 -15.96 18.29
CA GLU A 163 6.20 -14.95 18.30
C GLU A 163 5.78 -13.67 17.55
N VAL A 164 5.17 -13.82 16.37
CA VAL A 164 4.63 -12.71 15.59
C VAL A 164 3.51 -11.98 16.35
N ASN A 165 2.60 -12.73 16.98
CA ASN A 165 1.52 -12.19 17.80
C ASN A 165 2.08 -11.38 18.97
N ALA A 166 2.98 -11.98 19.77
CA ALA A 166 3.59 -11.30 20.92
C ALA A 166 4.35 -10.02 20.52
N TYR A 167 5.11 -10.05 19.42
CA TYR A 167 5.75 -8.86 18.84
C TYR A 167 4.72 -7.80 18.44
N SER A 168 3.70 -8.21 17.69
CA SER A 168 2.69 -7.31 17.15
C SER A 168 1.87 -6.63 18.23
N GLU A 169 1.46 -7.35 19.29
CA GLU A 169 0.75 -6.77 20.43
C GLU A 169 1.55 -5.66 21.12
N GLU A 170 2.87 -5.85 21.29
CA GLU A 170 3.75 -4.82 21.84
C GLU A 170 3.81 -3.55 20.98
N ILE A 171 3.85 -3.70 19.64
CA ILE A 171 3.85 -2.56 18.73
C ILE A 171 2.46 -1.91 18.64
N ILE A 172 1.40 -2.70 18.56
CA ILE A 172 0.02 -2.22 18.58
C ILE A 172 -0.23 -1.37 19.83
N ARG A 173 0.21 -1.83 20.99
CA ARG A 173 0.07 -1.06 22.25
C ARG A 173 0.73 0.31 22.14
N VAL A 174 1.98 0.37 21.65
CA VAL A 174 2.71 1.62 21.42
C VAL A 174 1.96 2.55 20.46
N ILE A 175 1.46 2.02 19.35
CA ILE A 175 0.69 2.83 18.40
C ILE A 175 -0.60 3.34 19.05
N ARG A 176 -1.35 2.49 19.74
CA ARG A 176 -2.66 2.82 20.31
C ARG A 176 -2.60 3.82 21.48
N GLU A 177 -1.46 3.93 22.17
CA GLU A 177 -1.21 5.01 23.14
C GLU A 177 -1.28 6.40 22.49
N ASN A 178 -0.95 6.52 21.20
CA ASN A 178 -0.89 7.78 20.46
C ASN A 178 -2.01 7.91 19.39
N ASP A 179 -2.33 6.82 18.73
CA ASP A 179 -3.26 6.74 17.62
C ASP A 179 -4.29 5.62 17.82
N PRO A 180 -5.46 5.94 18.39
CA PRO A 180 -6.48 4.94 18.69
C PRO A 180 -7.30 4.48 17.47
N LYS A 181 -7.13 5.08 16.28
CA LYS A 181 -8.09 4.94 15.17
C LYS A 181 -7.53 4.33 13.90
N ASN A 182 -6.34 4.72 13.48
CA ASN A 182 -5.80 4.31 12.19
C ASN A 182 -5.64 2.79 12.10
N ILE A 183 -5.74 2.26 10.88
CA ILE A 183 -5.63 0.82 10.62
C ILE A 183 -4.21 0.34 10.93
N ILE A 184 -4.11 -0.84 11.52
CA ILE A 184 -2.84 -1.55 11.72
C ILE A 184 -2.92 -2.86 10.95
N LEU A 185 -1.92 -3.12 10.12
CA LEU A 185 -1.70 -4.37 9.40
C LEU A 185 -0.67 -5.20 10.16
N VAL A 186 -0.98 -6.47 10.33
CA VAL A 186 -0.15 -7.45 11.06
C VAL A 186 0.30 -8.53 10.10
N GLY A 187 1.60 -8.75 10.00
CA GLY A 187 2.19 -9.83 9.22
C GLY A 187 1.82 -11.23 9.73
N CYS A 188 1.89 -12.20 8.85
CA CYS A 188 1.65 -13.60 9.16
C CYS A 188 2.94 -14.42 8.95
N PRO A 189 3.12 -15.59 9.60
CA PRO A 189 4.28 -16.43 9.37
C PRO A 189 4.45 -16.87 7.91
N HIS A 190 5.66 -17.31 7.58
CA HIS A 190 6.00 -17.89 6.28
C HIS A 190 5.74 -16.92 5.12
N TRP A 191 6.33 -15.68 5.24
CA TRP A 191 6.19 -14.61 4.25
C TRP A 191 4.73 -14.28 3.94
N ASP A 192 3.91 -14.11 4.99
CA ASP A 192 2.49 -13.79 4.90
C ASP A 192 1.61 -14.82 4.17
N GLN A 193 2.05 -16.08 4.13
CA GLN A 193 1.30 -17.18 3.50
C GLN A 193 0.45 -17.99 4.49
N ASP A 194 0.84 -18.05 5.77
CA ASP A 194 0.14 -18.85 6.78
C ASP A 194 -0.99 -18.04 7.45
N ILE A 195 -1.87 -17.45 6.64
CA ILE A 195 -2.98 -16.60 7.06
C ILE A 195 -4.05 -17.35 7.89
N ASP A 196 -4.04 -18.68 7.85
CA ASP A 196 -4.86 -19.54 8.70
C ASP A 196 -4.45 -19.45 10.18
N ARG A 197 -3.17 -19.17 10.50
CA ARG A 197 -2.71 -19.09 11.88
C ARG A 197 -3.35 -17.97 12.69
N PRO A 198 -3.34 -16.69 12.21
CA PRO A 198 -4.10 -15.64 12.89
C PRO A 198 -5.62 -15.85 12.83
N ALA A 199 -6.16 -16.62 11.88
CA ALA A 199 -7.58 -16.95 11.85
C ALA A 199 -7.98 -17.90 12.98
N GLU A 200 -7.07 -18.78 13.42
CA GLU A 200 -7.27 -19.68 14.56
C GLU A 200 -7.10 -18.96 15.91
N ASP A 201 -6.21 -17.97 15.98
CA ASP A 201 -5.86 -17.25 17.23
C ASP A 201 -5.62 -15.76 16.95
N PRO A 202 -6.66 -14.96 16.65
CA PRO A 202 -6.51 -13.55 16.29
C PRO A 202 -6.14 -12.69 17.48
N ILE A 203 -5.40 -11.60 17.24
CA ILE A 203 -5.12 -10.54 18.23
C ILE A 203 -6.45 -9.95 18.70
N THR A 204 -6.66 -9.92 20.01
CA THR A 204 -7.88 -9.42 20.64
C THR A 204 -7.64 -8.20 21.51
N GLY A 205 -8.71 -7.51 21.90
CA GLY A 205 -8.61 -6.30 22.77
C GLY A 205 -8.32 -5.01 22.01
N TYR A 206 -8.09 -5.07 20.69
CA TYR A 206 -7.88 -3.90 19.84
C TYR A 206 -8.86 -3.85 18.68
N THR A 207 -9.08 -2.67 18.14
CA THR A 207 -9.91 -2.45 16.94
C THR A 207 -9.07 -2.00 15.76
N ASN A 208 -9.63 -2.11 14.56
CA ASN A 208 -8.97 -1.68 13.32
C ASN A 208 -7.64 -2.39 13.05
N ILE A 209 -7.62 -3.70 13.31
CA ILE A 209 -6.53 -4.61 12.97
C ILE A 209 -6.95 -5.40 11.72
N MET A 210 -6.05 -5.54 10.75
CA MET A 210 -6.16 -6.45 9.61
C MET A 210 -4.88 -7.27 9.49
N TYR A 211 -4.98 -8.41 8.83
CA TYR A 211 -3.85 -9.32 8.64
C TYR A 211 -3.41 -9.34 7.19
N THR A 212 -2.11 -9.39 6.98
CA THR A 212 -1.56 -9.35 5.63
C THR A 212 -1.46 -10.73 5.00
N MET A 213 -1.66 -10.77 3.69
CA MET A 213 -1.32 -11.92 2.87
C MET A 213 -0.54 -11.44 1.65
N HIS A 214 0.60 -12.07 1.37
CA HIS A 214 1.46 -11.75 0.24
C HIS A 214 1.43 -12.87 -0.80
N PHE A 215 1.47 -12.51 -2.08
CA PHE A 215 1.56 -13.49 -3.14
C PHE A 215 2.38 -13.00 -4.34
N TYR A 216 3.00 -13.96 -5.00
CA TYR A 216 3.61 -13.83 -6.32
C TYR A 216 2.97 -14.85 -7.24
N ALA A 217 2.20 -14.39 -8.23
CA ALA A 217 1.20 -15.22 -8.92
C ALA A 217 1.79 -16.40 -9.71
N ALA A 218 3.03 -16.28 -10.20
CA ALA A 218 3.70 -17.39 -10.89
C ALA A 218 4.18 -18.50 -9.95
N THR A 219 4.27 -18.23 -8.63
CA THR A 219 4.63 -19.23 -7.61
C THR A 219 3.41 -19.70 -6.82
N HIS A 220 2.59 -18.76 -6.35
CA HIS A 220 1.50 -19.04 -5.43
C HIS A 220 0.22 -19.36 -6.21
N GLY A 221 -0.19 -20.62 -6.14
CA GLY A 221 -1.37 -21.12 -6.85
C GLY A 221 -2.69 -20.84 -6.14
N LYS A 222 -3.74 -21.53 -6.59
CA LYS A 222 -5.09 -21.45 -6.02
C LYS A 222 -5.14 -21.78 -4.51
N TYR A 223 -4.24 -22.63 -4.03
CA TYR A 223 -4.20 -23.06 -2.62
C TYR A 223 -4.14 -21.89 -1.64
N LEU A 224 -3.37 -20.82 -1.98
CA LEU A 224 -3.24 -19.66 -1.10
C LEU A 224 -4.52 -18.81 -1.10
N ARG A 225 -5.20 -18.69 -2.24
CA ARG A 225 -6.53 -18.06 -2.29
C ARG A 225 -7.56 -18.85 -1.49
N ASP A 226 -7.56 -20.18 -1.60
CA ASP A 226 -8.47 -21.04 -0.84
C ASP A 226 -8.23 -20.93 0.68
N ARG A 227 -6.96 -20.94 1.11
CA ARG A 227 -6.56 -20.74 2.52
C ARG A 227 -7.05 -19.37 3.02
N THR A 228 -6.87 -18.34 2.23
CA THR A 228 -7.33 -16.98 2.56
C THR A 228 -8.86 -16.89 2.62
N ASP A 229 -9.56 -17.57 1.71
CA ASP A 229 -11.03 -17.61 1.72
C ASP A 229 -11.56 -18.27 3.00
N GLU A 230 -10.94 -19.33 3.50
CA GLU A 230 -11.33 -19.95 4.78
C GLU A 230 -11.00 -19.05 5.97
N ALA A 231 -9.88 -18.34 5.96
CA ALA A 231 -9.56 -17.36 7.00
C ALA A 231 -10.59 -16.21 7.04
N ILE A 232 -10.97 -15.67 5.89
CA ILE A 232 -12.02 -14.64 5.78
C ILE A 232 -13.37 -15.18 6.27
N LYS A 233 -13.73 -16.40 5.90
CA LYS A 233 -14.96 -17.04 6.33
C LYS A 233 -15.01 -17.27 7.86
N SER A 234 -13.85 -17.46 8.49
CA SER A 234 -13.71 -17.55 9.95
C SER A 234 -13.78 -16.17 10.64
N GLY A 235 -13.90 -15.08 9.87
CA GLY A 235 -14.06 -13.72 10.40
C GLY A 235 -12.78 -12.87 10.38
N LEU A 236 -11.68 -13.37 9.78
CA LEU A 236 -10.42 -12.64 9.73
C LEU A 236 -10.45 -11.52 8.66
N PRO A 237 -10.22 -10.25 9.00
CA PRO A 237 -10.07 -9.17 8.02
C PRO A 237 -8.69 -9.23 7.36
N VAL A 238 -8.65 -9.33 6.04
CA VAL A 238 -7.41 -9.53 5.27
C VAL A 238 -7.12 -8.34 4.36
N PHE A 239 -5.83 -7.98 4.25
CA PHE A 239 -5.30 -6.97 3.35
C PHE A 239 -4.13 -7.58 2.56
N ILE A 240 -4.09 -7.37 1.24
CA ILE A 240 -2.99 -7.83 0.40
C ILE A 240 -1.96 -6.69 0.28
N SER A 241 -1.03 -6.59 1.25
CA SER A 241 -0.10 -5.46 1.33
C SER A 241 1.11 -5.59 0.40
N GLU A 242 1.34 -6.79 -0.16
CA GLU A 242 2.31 -7.00 -1.22
C GLU A 242 1.84 -8.07 -2.20
N SER A 243 2.04 -7.84 -3.50
CA SER A 243 1.69 -8.81 -4.54
C SER A 243 2.43 -8.53 -5.85
N ALA A 244 2.61 -9.57 -6.67
CA ALA A 244 3.16 -9.40 -8.01
C ALA A 244 2.77 -10.54 -8.95
N GLY A 245 3.06 -10.38 -10.25
CA GLY A 245 2.67 -11.32 -11.30
C GLY A 245 3.73 -12.36 -11.69
N MET A 246 4.96 -12.28 -11.15
CA MET A 246 6.08 -13.16 -11.44
C MET A 246 6.30 -14.17 -10.32
N GLU A 247 7.48 -14.82 -10.30
CA GLU A 247 7.88 -15.75 -9.26
C GLU A 247 8.19 -15.05 -7.93
N ALA A 248 8.15 -15.80 -6.81
CA ALA A 248 8.41 -15.29 -5.46
C ALA A 248 9.83 -14.76 -5.25
N SER A 249 10.77 -15.08 -6.13
CA SER A 249 12.09 -14.47 -6.19
C SER A 249 12.06 -12.97 -6.52
N GLY A 250 10.92 -12.46 -7.01
CA GLY A 250 10.77 -11.12 -7.57
C GLY A 250 11.19 -11.04 -9.06
N ASP A 251 11.66 -12.14 -9.63
CA ASP A 251 12.13 -12.24 -11.01
C ASP A 251 11.39 -13.34 -11.78
N GLY A 252 11.87 -13.70 -12.98
CA GLY A 252 11.22 -14.66 -13.85
C GLY A 252 10.10 -14.07 -14.71
N PRO A 253 9.47 -14.88 -15.55
CA PRO A 253 8.42 -14.41 -16.45
C PRO A 253 7.14 -14.03 -15.69
N LEU A 254 6.41 -13.03 -16.22
CA LEU A 254 5.07 -12.72 -15.75
C LEU A 254 4.09 -13.82 -16.15
N ASP A 255 3.39 -14.39 -15.18
CA ASP A 255 2.20 -15.21 -15.45
C ASP A 255 0.95 -14.31 -15.46
N TYR A 256 0.66 -13.76 -16.63
CA TYR A 256 -0.48 -12.85 -16.82
C TYR A 256 -1.83 -13.49 -16.47
N LYS A 257 -1.96 -14.81 -16.70
CA LYS A 257 -3.21 -15.51 -16.38
C LYS A 257 -3.37 -15.69 -14.88
N ALA A 258 -2.36 -16.21 -14.20
CA ALA A 258 -2.40 -16.38 -12.77
C ALA A 258 -2.57 -15.02 -12.04
N TRP A 259 -1.89 -13.98 -12.54
CA TRP A 259 -2.04 -12.63 -11.98
C TRP A 259 -3.46 -12.08 -12.17
N GLN A 260 -4.07 -12.26 -13.36
CA GLN A 260 -5.45 -11.87 -13.59
C GLN A 260 -6.43 -12.66 -12.69
N ASP A 261 -6.20 -13.97 -12.50
CA ASP A 261 -7.01 -14.81 -11.61
C ASP A 261 -6.96 -14.29 -10.14
N TYR A 262 -5.79 -13.81 -9.67
CA TYR A 262 -5.66 -13.17 -8.37
C TYR A 262 -6.37 -11.81 -8.30
N ILE A 263 -6.21 -10.96 -9.31
CA ILE A 263 -6.90 -9.67 -9.38
C ILE A 263 -8.42 -9.87 -9.35
N ASP A 264 -8.96 -10.77 -10.18
CA ASP A 264 -10.41 -11.03 -10.23
C ASP A 264 -10.95 -11.59 -8.90
N TRP A 265 -10.16 -12.44 -8.23
CA TRP A 265 -10.49 -12.95 -6.90
C TRP A 265 -10.50 -11.82 -5.86
N MET A 266 -9.46 -10.98 -5.78
CA MET A 266 -9.40 -9.85 -4.84
C MET A 266 -10.56 -8.87 -5.05
N GLU A 267 -10.88 -8.54 -6.31
CA GLU A 267 -11.99 -7.66 -6.64
C GLU A 267 -13.35 -8.27 -6.23
N SER A 268 -13.55 -9.57 -6.45
CA SER A 268 -14.78 -10.27 -6.08
C SER A 268 -15.03 -10.27 -4.56
N LYS A 269 -13.95 -10.29 -3.77
CA LYS A 269 -13.96 -10.27 -2.30
C LYS A 269 -13.87 -8.86 -1.71
N LYS A 270 -13.66 -7.82 -2.53
CA LYS A 270 -13.39 -6.45 -2.11
C LYS A 270 -12.16 -6.34 -1.20
N LEU A 271 -11.11 -7.10 -1.49
CA LEU A 271 -9.83 -7.03 -0.78
C LEU A 271 -9.01 -5.85 -1.32
N SER A 272 -8.42 -5.08 -0.43
CA SER A 272 -7.43 -4.07 -0.78
C SER A 272 -6.11 -4.74 -1.17
N TRP A 273 -5.41 -4.17 -2.18
CA TRP A 273 -4.18 -4.77 -2.68
C TRP A 273 -3.13 -3.77 -3.14
N ILE A 274 -1.88 -4.12 -2.91
CA ILE A 274 -0.69 -3.36 -3.27
C ILE A 274 0.21 -4.23 -4.13
N THR A 275 0.75 -3.67 -5.22
CA THR A 275 1.72 -4.37 -6.06
C THR A 275 3.14 -3.89 -5.76
N TRP A 276 4.07 -4.81 -5.70
CA TRP A 276 5.51 -4.62 -5.56
C TRP A 276 6.13 -4.43 -6.96
N SER A 277 7.00 -3.44 -7.31
CA SER A 277 7.38 -2.28 -6.54
C SER A 277 7.86 -1.13 -7.45
N VAL A 278 7.77 0.10 -6.93
CA VAL A 278 8.40 1.28 -7.53
C VAL A 278 9.90 1.23 -7.27
N SER A 279 10.61 0.63 -8.17
CA SER A 279 12.06 0.42 -8.15
C SER A 279 12.56 0.24 -9.59
N ASP A 280 13.87 0.24 -9.78
CA ASP A 280 14.53 0.02 -11.07
C ASP A 280 15.60 -1.10 -11.00
N LYS A 281 15.43 -2.03 -10.04
CA LYS A 281 16.24 -3.25 -9.96
C LYS A 281 16.12 -4.03 -11.26
N ASP A 282 17.15 -4.74 -11.64
CA ASP A 282 17.13 -5.61 -12.81
C ASP A 282 16.41 -6.94 -12.50
N GLU A 283 15.13 -6.81 -12.14
CA GLU A 283 14.19 -7.87 -11.81
C GLU A 283 12.81 -7.54 -12.36
N THR A 284 12.00 -8.55 -12.63
CA THR A 284 10.67 -8.39 -13.23
C THR A 284 9.70 -7.62 -12.32
N CYS A 285 9.81 -7.74 -11.00
CA CYS A 285 8.95 -7.03 -10.05
C CYS A 285 9.15 -5.51 -10.04
N SER A 286 10.32 -5.01 -10.45
CA SER A 286 10.55 -3.57 -10.60
C SER A 286 9.72 -3.02 -11.75
N ILE A 287 8.89 -2.00 -11.49
CA ILE A 287 8.02 -1.43 -12.52
C ILE A 287 8.74 -0.47 -13.46
N LEU A 288 9.95 -0.02 -13.09
CA LEU A 288 10.68 1.01 -13.83
C LEU A 288 11.96 0.46 -14.45
N LYS A 289 12.33 1.04 -15.59
CA LYS A 289 13.67 0.87 -16.17
C LYS A 289 14.67 1.81 -15.48
N LYS A 290 15.97 1.48 -15.53
CA LYS A 290 17.04 2.29 -14.92
C LYS A 290 17.09 3.75 -15.42
N SER A 291 16.62 3.99 -16.65
CA SER A 291 16.54 5.33 -17.24
C SER A 291 15.40 6.20 -16.70
N ALA A 292 14.44 5.61 -15.99
CA ALA A 292 13.28 6.32 -15.48
C ALA A 292 13.65 7.44 -14.53
N ASN A 293 12.96 8.58 -14.65
CA ASN A 293 13.13 9.71 -13.75
C ASN A 293 12.71 9.36 -12.32
N SER A 294 13.41 9.86 -11.32
CA SER A 294 13.11 9.60 -9.90
C SER A 294 11.83 10.29 -9.39
N GLU A 295 11.37 11.34 -10.08
CA GLU A 295 10.27 12.21 -9.64
C GLU A 295 8.93 11.95 -10.35
N GLY A 296 8.79 10.82 -11.04
CA GLY A 296 7.60 10.54 -11.86
C GLY A 296 7.76 11.01 -13.30
N LYS A 297 6.63 11.33 -13.97
CA LYS A 297 6.55 11.65 -15.41
C LYS A 297 6.98 10.48 -16.31
N TRP A 298 6.83 9.28 -15.79
CA TRP A 298 7.16 8.05 -16.51
C TRP A 298 6.22 7.86 -17.69
N LYS A 299 6.82 7.71 -18.86
CA LYS A 299 6.12 7.28 -20.06
C LYS A 299 6.13 5.75 -20.13
N GLU A 300 5.44 5.19 -21.11
CA GLU A 300 5.40 3.74 -21.30
C GLU A 300 6.79 3.16 -21.57
N GLU A 301 7.63 3.91 -22.30
CA GLU A 301 9.03 3.55 -22.57
C GLU A 301 9.91 3.47 -21.30
N ASP A 302 9.52 4.12 -20.19
CA ASP A 302 10.22 4.08 -18.90
C ASP A 302 9.77 2.89 -18.04
N LEU A 303 8.67 2.24 -18.41
CA LEU A 303 8.09 1.13 -17.66
C LEU A 303 8.61 -0.21 -18.16
N LYS A 304 8.70 -1.17 -17.25
CA LYS A 304 8.80 -2.60 -17.59
C LYS A 304 7.40 -3.18 -17.78
N ASP A 305 7.30 -4.40 -18.30
CA ASP A 305 6.01 -5.06 -18.58
C ASP A 305 5.14 -5.16 -17.32
N SER A 306 5.73 -5.45 -16.16
CA SER A 306 5.04 -5.42 -14.86
C SER A 306 4.43 -4.05 -14.56
N GLY A 307 5.18 -2.98 -14.84
CA GLY A 307 4.73 -1.60 -14.65
C GLY A 307 3.59 -1.20 -15.60
N ILE A 308 3.67 -1.62 -16.87
CA ILE A 308 2.60 -1.41 -17.83
C ILE A 308 1.33 -2.13 -17.36
N LYS A 309 1.48 -3.40 -16.95
CA LYS A 309 0.34 -4.23 -16.56
C LYS A 309 -0.34 -3.76 -15.28
N VAL A 310 0.42 -3.41 -14.24
CA VAL A 310 -0.19 -2.91 -13.00
C VAL A 310 -0.85 -1.54 -13.22
N ARG A 311 -0.28 -0.68 -14.09
CA ARG A 311 -0.91 0.61 -14.46
C ARG A 311 -2.27 0.38 -15.13
N GLU A 312 -2.40 -0.63 -16.01
CA GLU A 312 -3.68 -1.02 -16.60
C GLU A 312 -4.69 -1.44 -15.53
N TYR A 313 -4.31 -2.30 -14.58
CA TYR A 313 -5.17 -2.76 -13.50
C TYR A 313 -5.63 -1.59 -12.62
N LEU A 314 -4.71 -0.76 -12.15
CA LEU A 314 -5.04 0.38 -11.31
C LEU A 314 -5.99 1.37 -12.00
N ARG A 315 -5.75 1.69 -13.28
CA ARG A 315 -6.64 2.55 -14.07
C ARG A 315 -8.01 1.92 -14.35
N LYS A 316 -8.08 0.58 -14.45
CA LYS A 316 -9.33 -0.15 -14.64
C LYS A 316 -10.21 -0.13 -13.40
N TYR A 317 -9.62 -0.36 -12.22
CA TYR A 317 -10.37 -0.59 -10.99
C TYR A 317 -10.49 0.64 -10.08
N ASN A 318 -9.60 1.63 -10.19
CA ASN A 318 -9.70 2.92 -9.52
C ASN A 318 -10.32 3.99 -10.43
N LYS A 319 -11.53 3.69 -10.94
CA LYS A 319 -12.31 4.68 -11.70
C LYS A 319 -13.07 5.60 -10.75
N GLU A 320 -12.55 6.79 -10.53
CA GLU A 320 -13.29 7.90 -9.90
C GLU A 320 -13.26 9.15 -10.79
#